data_1c2211421d0eeecf8f867a82e17aa3c4
#
_entry.id   1c2211421d0eeecf8f867a82e17aa3c4
#
_cell.length_a   1.000
_cell.length_b   1.000
_cell.length_c   1.000
_cell.angle_alpha   90.00
_cell.angle_beta   90.00
_cell.angle_gamma   90.00
#
_symmetry.space_group_name_H-M   'P 1'
#
loop_
_entity.id
_entity.type
_entity.pdbx_description
1 polymer ?
#
loop_
_entity_poly.entity_id
_entity_poly.type
_entity_poly.pdbx_seq_one_letter_code
_entity_poly.pdbx_strand_id
1 'polypeptide(L)'
;MNIAKTAAPVCEETVCRCAEPIPERLRFAFQPIIDFKTRTIFAQEALVRGAEGQSAGSVLSKVTADNMHAFDRHCRIQALKSASTALSDRPELL
;
A
#
# COMPACT_ATOMS: atom_id res chain seq x y z
N MET A 1 -1.68 6.12 -2.85
CA MET A 1 -1.14 5.80 -1.51
C MET A 1 0.37 5.80 -1.57
N ASN A 2 1.01 6.46 -0.68
CA ASN A 2 2.46 6.56 -0.64
C ASN A 2 3.02 5.56 0.35
N ILE A 3 3.80 4.61 -0.13
CA ILE A 3 4.41 3.56 0.71
C ILE A 3 5.46 4.15 1.67
N ALA A 4 6.08 5.25 1.28
CA ALA A 4 7.12 5.89 2.09
C ALA A 4 6.58 6.65 3.29
N LYS A 5 5.30 6.73 3.45
CA LYS A 5 4.70 7.41 4.58
C LYS A 5 5.01 6.65 5.86
N THR A 6 5.76 7.30 6.72
CA THR A 6 6.18 6.71 7.96
C THR A 6 5.22 6.97 9.09
N ALA A 7 5.26 6.09 9.99
CA ALA A 7 5.03 6.33 11.38
C ALA A 7 3.65 6.80 11.73
N ALA A 8 2.72 5.94 11.54
CA ALA A 8 1.63 5.87 12.47
C ALA A 8 2.20 5.59 13.87
N PRO A 9 1.59 6.14 14.91
CA PRO A 9 1.97 5.78 16.27
C PRO A 9 1.97 4.26 16.41
N VAL A 10 2.96 3.77 17.09
CA VAL A 10 3.11 2.34 17.32
C VAL A 10 1.91 1.87 18.12
N CYS A 11 1.02 1.18 17.44
CA CYS A 11 0.04 0.38 18.12
C CYS A 11 0.75 -0.87 18.59
N GLU A 12 0.89 -1.01 19.88
CA GLU A 12 1.25 -2.30 20.45
C GLU A 12 0.14 -3.30 20.11
N GLU A 13 0.53 -4.52 19.81
CA GLU A 13 -0.41 -5.56 19.39
C GLU A 13 -1.59 -5.73 20.32
N THR A 14 -1.39 -5.50 21.61
CA THR A 14 -2.40 -5.60 22.62
C THR A 14 -3.39 -4.45 22.64
N VAL A 15 -3.05 -3.34 21.99
CA VAL A 15 -3.84 -2.11 22.06
C VAL A 15 -4.53 -1.79 20.74
N CYS A 16 -4.08 -2.37 19.66
CA CYS A 16 -4.73 -2.20 18.37
C CYS A 16 -6.05 -2.93 18.24
N ARG A 17 -6.92 -2.74 19.20
CA ARG A 17 -8.30 -3.22 19.10
C ARG A 17 -9.20 -2.30 18.29
N CYS A 18 -8.67 -1.15 17.94
CA CYS A 18 -9.43 -0.15 17.19
C CYS A 18 -9.68 -0.56 15.75
N ALA A 19 -9.12 -1.67 15.32
CA ALA A 19 -9.17 -1.95 13.91
C ALA A 19 -9.48 -3.40 13.69
N GLU A 20 -10.69 -3.65 13.32
CA GLU A 20 -11.00 -4.90 12.67
C GLU A 20 -10.20 -4.96 11.38
N PRO A 21 -9.52 -6.08 11.14
CA PRO A 21 -8.82 -6.26 9.88
C PRO A 21 -9.83 -6.11 8.76
N ILE A 22 -9.47 -5.32 7.78
CA ILE A 22 -10.24 -5.25 6.56
C ILE A 22 -10.10 -6.62 5.91
N PRO A 23 -11.18 -7.41 5.82
CA PRO A 23 -11.08 -8.81 5.40
C PRO A 23 -10.83 -8.97 3.91
N GLU A 24 -10.59 -7.89 3.21
CA GLU A 24 -10.43 -7.91 1.78
C GLU A 24 -8.97 -8.09 1.38
N ARG A 25 -8.78 -8.98 0.42
CA ARG A 25 -7.50 -9.05 -0.27
C ARG A 25 -7.36 -7.78 -1.11
N LEU A 26 -6.25 -7.12 -0.91
CA LEU A 26 -5.92 -5.94 -1.70
C LEU A 26 -4.94 -6.32 -2.80
N ARG A 27 -5.10 -5.70 -3.94
CA ARG A 27 -4.14 -5.76 -5.03
C ARG A 27 -3.54 -4.38 -5.21
N PHE A 28 -2.39 -4.33 -5.88
CA PHE A 28 -1.71 -3.08 -6.14
C PHE A 28 -1.31 -3.00 -7.59
N ALA A 29 -1.61 -1.86 -8.19
CA ALA A 29 -1.04 -1.49 -9.47
C ALA A 29 0.19 -0.64 -9.19
N PHE A 30 1.23 -0.82 -9.99
CA PHE A 30 2.47 -0.05 -9.85
C PHE A 30 2.59 0.90 -11.02
N GLN A 31 2.77 2.18 -10.72
CA GLN A 31 2.95 3.21 -11.73
C GLN A 31 4.37 3.76 -11.64
N PRO A 32 5.15 3.67 -12.73
CA PRO A 32 6.50 4.17 -12.69
C PRO A 32 6.57 5.68 -12.60
N ILE A 33 7.53 6.14 -11.80
CA ILE A 33 7.91 7.55 -11.71
C ILE A 33 9.21 7.70 -12.48
N ILE A 34 9.19 8.49 -13.53
CA ILE A 34 10.30 8.62 -14.47
C ILE A 34 11.15 9.83 -14.11
N ASP A 35 12.46 9.63 -14.09
CA ASP A 35 13.42 10.73 -14.03
C ASP A 35 13.70 11.18 -15.46
N PHE A 36 13.30 12.39 -15.80
CA PHE A 36 13.48 12.93 -17.14
C PHE A 36 14.94 13.18 -17.51
N LYS A 37 15.77 13.50 -16.53
CA LYS A 37 17.18 13.79 -16.81
C LYS A 37 17.94 12.55 -17.25
N THR A 38 17.71 11.47 -16.54
CA THR A 38 18.40 10.21 -16.79
C THR A 38 17.63 9.27 -17.72
N ARG A 39 16.34 9.57 -17.95
CA ARG A 39 15.41 8.73 -18.70
C ARG A 39 15.30 7.32 -18.11
N THR A 40 15.35 7.24 -16.81
CA THR A 40 15.22 5.98 -16.08
C THR A 40 14.03 6.00 -15.14
N ILE A 41 13.62 4.82 -14.74
CA ILE A 41 12.58 4.69 -13.70
C ILE A 41 13.24 5.00 -12.35
N PHE A 42 12.75 6.03 -11.70
CA PHE A 42 13.22 6.46 -10.39
C PHE A 42 12.60 5.65 -9.26
N ALA A 43 11.30 5.37 -9.38
CA ALA A 43 10.54 4.67 -8.35
C ALA A 43 9.25 4.12 -8.94
N GLN A 44 8.55 3.34 -8.15
CA GLN A 44 7.21 2.86 -8.49
C GLN A 44 6.23 3.31 -7.40
N GLU A 45 5.11 3.87 -7.80
CA GLU A 45 4.02 4.17 -6.89
C GLU A 45 3.09 2.97 -6.79
N ALA A 46 2.79 2.55 -5.58
CA ALA A 46 1.84 1.48 -5.34
C ALA A 46 0.44 2.08 -5.19
N LEU A 47 -0.46 1.65 -6.04
CA LEU A 47 -1.83 2.13 -6.09
C LEU A 47 -2.77 1.00 -5.68
N VAL A 48 -3.51 1.20 -4.60
CA VAL A 48 -4.39 0.17 -4.06
C VAL A 48 -5.56 -0.10 -5.00
N ARG A 49 -5.89 -1.38 -5.12
CA ARG A 49 -7.06 -1.87 -5.86
C ARG A 49 -7.72 -2.97 -5.06
N GLY A 50 -9.00 -3.20 -5.30
CA GLY A 50 -9.68 -4.37 -4.75
C GLY A 50 -9.20 -5.67 -5.37
N ALA A 51 -9.55 -6.78 -4.75
CA ALA A 51 -9.10 -8.11 -5.16
C ALA A 51 -9.48 -8.47 -6.60
N GLU A 52 -10.58 -7.90 -7.08
CA GLU A 52 -11.09 -8.12 -8.44
C GLU A 52 -10.87 -6.91 -9.35
N GLY A 53 -9.94 -6.04 -8.99
CA GLY A 53 -9.61 -4.86 -9.77
C GLY A 53 -10.48 -3.64 -9.47
N GLN A 54 -11.24 -3.65 -8.37
CA GLN A 54 -12.04 -2.49 -7.99
C GLN A 54 -11.14 -1.28 -7.78
N SER A 55 -11.68 -0.09 -8.06
CA SER A 55 -10.94 1.15 -7.98
C SER A 55 -10.46 1.47 -6.57
N ALA A 56 -9.43 2.31 -6.47
CA ALA A 56 -8.99 2.84 -5.19
C ALA A 56 -10.13 3.51 -4.42
N GLY A 57 -10.97 4.27 -5.11
CA GLY A 57 -12.12 4.92 -4.48
C GLY A 57 -13.10 3.92 -3.85
N SER A 58 -13.35 2.82 -4.54
CA SER A 58 -14.19 1.75 -4.01
C SER A 58 -13.61 1.14 -2.74
N VAL A 59 -12.30 0.87 -2.73
CA VAL A 59 -11.62 0.33 -1.57
C VAL A 59 -11.63 1.35 -0.43
N LEU A 60 -11.27 2.59 -0.70
CA LEU A 60 -11.16 3.64 0.30
C LEU A 60 -12.52 4.04 0.90
N SER A 61 -13.61 3.81 0.18
CA SER A 61 -14.94 4.09 0.70
C SER A 61 -15.28 3.28 1.95
N LYS A 62 -14.59 2.18 2.18
CA LYS A 62 -14.79 1.31 3.34
C LYS A 62 -13.93 1.70 4.52
N VAL A 63 -13.05 2.67 4.35
CA VAL A 63 -12.16 3.15 5.42
C VAL A 63 -12.89 4.17 6.26
N THR A 64 -12.87 3.96 7.56
CA THR A 64 -13.48 4.85 8.54
C THR A 64 -12.40 5.36 9.48
N ALA A 65 -12.76 6.32 10.35
CA ALA A 65 -11.84 6.78 11.37
C ALA A 65 -11.39 5.65 12.30
N ASP A 66 -12.25 4.66 12.52
CA ASP A 66 -11.97 3.55 13.43
C ASP A 66 -11.00 2.53 12.84
N ASN A 67 -11.03 2.31 11.53
CA ASN A 67 -10.19 1.29 10.89
C ASN A 67 -9.03 1.87 10.07
N MET A 68 -8.88 3.18 10.05
CA MET A 68 -7.91 3.85 9.19
C MET A 68 -6.47 3.40 9.44
N HIS A 69 -6.07 3.26 10.70
CA HIS A 69 -4.71 2.85 11.03
C HIS A 69 -4.42 1.40 10.62
N ALA A 70 -5.37 0.51 10.86
CA ALA A 70 -5.22 -0.88 10.45
C ALA A 70 -5.21 -1.01 8.94
N PHE A 71 -6.04 -0.25 8.26
CA PHE A 71 -6.06 -0.22 6.80
C PHE A 71 -4.72 0.25 6.25
N ASP A 72 -4.19 1.35 6.77
CA ASP A 72 -2.90 1.89 6.34
C ASP A 72 -1.77 0.88 6.55
N ARG A 73 -1.72 0.26 7.71
CA ARG A 73 -0.73 -0.79 8.01
C ARG A 73 -0.88 -1.98 7.06
N HIS A 74 -2.09 -2.44 6.87
CA HIS A 74 -2.37 -3.57 5.98
C HIS A 74 -1.95 -3.26 4.55
N CYS A 75 -2.27 -2.08 4.06
CA CYS A 75 -1.87 -1.63 2.73
C CYS A 75 -0.35 -1.60 2.57
N ARG A 76 0.37 -1.06 3.54
CA ARG A 76 1.83 -0.99 3.45
C ARG A 76 2.46 -2.37 3.39
N ILE A 77 2.00 -3.28 4.23
CA ILE A 77 2.52 -4.64 4.25
C ILE A 77 2.20 -5.35 2.94
N GLN A 78 0.96 -5.26 2.48
CA GLN A 78 0.56 -5.91 1.24
C GLN A 78 1.23 -5.30 0.02
N ALA A 79 1.41 -3.99 0.01
CA ALA A 79 2.12 -3.31 -1.07
C ALA A 79 3.57 -3.79 -1.17
N LEU A 80 4.26 -3.90 -0.04
CA LEU A 80 5.63 -4.39 -0.02
C LEU A 80 5.75 -5.84 -0.47
N LYS A 81 4.82 -6.69 -0.05
CA LYS A 81 4.78 -8.08 -0.50
C LYS A 81 4.54 -8.17 -2.00
N SER A 82 3.61 -7.38 -2.51
CA SER A 82 3.31 -7.34 -3.94
C SER A 82 4.49 -6.81 -4.74
N ALA A 83 5.16 -5.77 -4.25
CA ALA A 83 6.32 -5.19 -4.90
C ALA A 83 7.48 -6.18 -4.94
N SER A 84 7.71 -6.93 -3.88
CA SER A 84 8.80 -7.91 -3.84
C SER A 84 8.64 -9.01 -4.90
N THR A 85 7.40 -9.31 -5.29
CA THR A 85 7.12 -10.25 -6.37
C THR A 85 7.16 -9.55 -7.74
N ALA A 86 6.42 -8.46 -7.88
CA ALA A 86 6.25 -7.79 -9.17
C ALA A 86 7.54 -7.09 -9.65
N LEU A 87 8.36 -6.62 -8.72
CA LEU A 87 9.58 -5.86 -9.00
C LEU A 87 10.84 -6.63 -8.61
N SER A 88 10.78 -7.94 -8.59
CA SER A 88 11.89 -8.79 -8.13
C SER A 88 13.16 -8.64 -8.98
N ASP A 89 13.02 -8.24 -10.24
CA ASP A 89 14.13 -7.96 -11.15
C ASP A 89 14.69 -6.54 -10.98
N ARG A 90 14.05 -5.71 -10.18
CA ARG A 90 14.42 -4.31 -9.95
C ARG A 90 14.40 -3.99 -8.45
N PRO A 91 15.23 -4.67 -7.64
CA PRO A 91 15.17 -4.49 -6.18
C PRO A 91 15.52 -3.07 -5.72
N GLU A 92 16.22 -2.31 -6.52
CA GLU A 92 16.56 -0.92 -6.22
C GLU A 92 15.34 0.00 -6.15
N LEU A 93 14.20 -0.44 -6.67
CA LEU A 93 12.97 0.35 -6.67
C LEU A 93 12.12 0.11 -5.42
N LEU A 94 12.49 -0.83 -4.60
CA LEU A 94 11.74 -1.19 -3.39
C LEU A 94 12.12 -0.30 -2.16
#